data_25fa6a07eb9394e8b1a7a967804213c8
#
_entry.id   25fa6a07eb9394e8b1a7a967804213c8
#
_cell.length_a   1.000
_cell.length_b   1.000
_cell.length_c   1.000
_cell.angle_alpha   90.00
_cell.angle_beta   90.00
_cell.angle_gamma   90.00
#
_symmetry.space_group_name_H-M   'P 1'
#
loop_
_entity.id
_entity.type
_entity.pdbx_description
1 polymer ?
#
loop_
_entity_poly.entity_id
_entity_poly.type
_entity_poly.pdbx_seq_one_letter_code
_entity_poly.pdbx_strand_id
1 'polypeptide(L)'
;MAGQTKSIFAVVGGSRSLGISRATSDTDLLIIHGNVRRIDNVDGYNVIYWPADQFVSTLTGVDNGYSHIYQFLYPETFLSAGEVTSWIKLHRDELLTENRDVFYRTLRAHFLNIESKLDVYYRVAVKRVVYMLCYGQVLCSYANGLNLSSCFRARGAWRDTLLRVMSRQMPFEELVALTSRLHEEIERSKFKFEPVESKTTTAIMQNLFLNSEFMSYEELRDAGYIQPLT
;
A
#
# COMPACT_ATOMS: atom_id res chain seq x y z
N MET A 1 -16.08 12.53 33.04
CA MET A 1 -15.21 12.73 31.85
C MET A 1 -15.80 11.83 30.78
N ALA A 2 -16.32 12.37 29.69
CA ALA A 2 -16.73 11.57 28.54
C ALA A 2 -15.46 10.91 27.99
N GLY A 3 -15.44 9.58 27.97
CA GLY A 3 -14.31 8.83 27.42
C GLY A 3 -14.09 9.26 25.98
N GLN A 4 -12.89 9.66 25.64
CA GLN A 4 -12.51 10.04 24.28
C GLN A 4 -12.70 8.78 23.41
N THR A 5 -13.58 8.85 22.42
CA THR A 5 -13.86 7.72 21.54
C THR A 5 -12.63 7.51 20.66
N LYS A 6 -11.99 6.34 20.77
CA LYS A 6 -10.82 6.01 19.96
C LYS A 6 -11.19 5.94 18.48
N SER A 7 -10.27 6.41 17.65
CA SER A 7 -10.38 6.34 16.20
C SER A 7 -10.13 4.92 15.67
N ILE A 8 -10.68 4.64 14.50
CA ILE A 8 -10.54 3.35 13.84
C ILE A 8 -9.82 3.53 12.52
N PHE A 9 -8.76 2.77 12.31
CA PHE A 9 -8.15 2.57 11.01
C PHE A 9 -7.68 1.12 10.90
N ALA A 10 -8.45 0.32 10.18
CA ALA A 10 -8.15 -1.08 9.93
C ALA A 10 -8.48 -1.45 8.49
N VAL A 11 -7.50 -2.02 7.78
CA VAL A 11 -7.61 -2.34 6.35
C VAL A 11 -6.99 -3.70 6.03
N VAL A 12 -7.57 -4.40 5.06
CA VAL A 12 -6.95 -5.62 4.51
C VAL A 12 -5.93 -5.21 3.46
N GLY A 13 -4.68 -5.62 3.68
CA GLY A 13 -3.53 -5.33 2.83
C GLY A 13 -3.00 -6.54 2.05
N GLY A 14 -1.72 -6.44 1.68
CA GLY A 14 -0.96 -7.52 1.07
C GLY A 14 -1.49 -7.99 -0.29
N SER A 15 -1.33 -9.27 -0.55
CA SER A 15 -1.74 -9.88 -1.83
C SER A 15 -3.25 -9.81 -2.08
N ARG A 16 -4.06 -9.75 -1.03
CA ARG A 16 -5.53 -9.64 -1.13
C ARG A 16 -5.93 -8.27 -1.66
N SER A 17 -5.36 -7.18 -1.12
CA SER A 17 -5.65 -5.83 -1.63
C SER A 17 -5.17 -5.62 -3.06
N LEU A 18 -4.05 -6.24 -3.44
CA LEU A 18 -3.53 -6.18 -4.80
C LEU A 18 -4.27 -7.08 -5.80
N GLY A 19 -5.22 -7.89 -5.36
CA GLY A 19 -5.99 -8.78 -6.23
C GLY A 19 -5.20 -9.99 -6.77
N ILE A 20 -4.08 -10.35 -6.14
CA ILE A 20 -3.20 -11.45 -6.54
C ILE A 20 -3.14 -12.58 -5.51
N SER A 21 -4.06 -12.58 -4.55
CA SER A 21 -4.15 -13.64 -3.54
C SER A 21 -4.53 -14.98 -4.14
N ARG A 22 -4.03 -16.06 -3.51
CA ARG A 22 -4.43 -17.45 -3.73
C ARG A 22 -5.24 -17.93 -2.52
N ALA A 23 -5.85 -19.10 -2.62
CA ALA A 23 -6.58 -19.71 -1.50
C ALA A 23 -5.72 -19.88 -0.25
N THR A 24 -4.42 -20.14 -0.43
CA THR A 24 -3.43 -20.30 0.65
C THR A 24 -2.72 -19.00 1.05
N SER A 25 -3.14 -17.84 0.52
CA SER A 25 -2.51 -16.57 0.86
C SER A 25 -2.94 -16.13 2.26
N ASP A 26 -1.97 -15.71 3.05
CA ASP A 26 -2.20 -15.07 4.34
C ASP A 26 -3.10 -13.83 4.18
N THR A 27 -3.80 -13.48 5.24
CA THR A 27 -4.58 -12.24 5.28
C THR A 27 -3.82 -11.23 6.13
N ASP A 28 -3.22 -10.25 5.45
CA ASP A 28 -2.56 -9.14 6.12
C ASP A 28 -3.61 -8.11 6.53
N LEU A 29 -3.60 -7.72 7.82
CA LEU A 29 -4.46 -6.69 8.38
C LEU A 29 -3.59 -5.56 8.91
N LEU A 30 -3.69 -4.37 8.33
CA LEU A 30 -3.04 -3.19 8.87
C LEU A 30 -3.95 -2.48 9.85
N ILE A 31 -3.38 -2.14 11.01
CA ILE A 31 -4.02 -1.33 12.04
C ILE A 31 -3.08 -0.20 12.42
N ILE A 32 -3.57 1.04 12.39
CA ILE A 32 -2.85 2.16 13.00
C ILE A 32 -3.05 2.06 14.51
N HIS A 33 -1.98 1.75 15.25
CA HIS A 33 -2.03 1.62 16.71
C HIS A 33 -0.65 1.51 17.33
N GLY A 34 -0.51 2.01 18.56
CA GLY A 34 0.70 1.87 19.37
C GLY A 34 1.85 2.79 18.96
N ASN A 35 3.01 2.55 19.57
CA ASN A 35 4.21 3.40 19.42
C ASN A 35 5.36 2.68 18.69
N VAL A 36 5.18 1.41 18.36
CA VAL A 36 6.20 0.60 17.69
C VAL A 36 5.56 -0.26 16.62
N ARG A 37 6.18 -0.26 15.44
CA ARG A 37 5.76 -1.14 14.36
C ARG A 37 6.05 -2.60 14.75
N ARG A 38 5.03 -3.45 14.68
CA ARG A 38 5.14 -4.89 14.94
C ARG A 38 4.21 -5.69 14.05
N ILE A 39 4.44 -6.99 13.97
CA ILE A 39 3.58 -7.94 13.28
C ILE A 39 3.25 -9.06 14.25
N ASP A 40 1.96 -9.29 14.47
CA ASP A 40 1.45 -10.37 15.30
C ASP A 40 0.60 -11.32 14.44
N ASN A 41 0.63 -12.61 14.75
CA ASN A 41 -0.26 -13.59 14.11
C ASN A 41 -1.42 -13.90 15.09
N VAL A 42 -2.60 -13.41 14.75
CA VAL A 42 -3.78 -13.48 15.63
C VAL A 42 -5.02 -13.85 14.81
N ASP A 43 -5.77 -14.84 15.27
CA ASP A 43 -7.07 -15.24 14.70
C ASP A 43 -7.04 -15.45 13.18
N GLY A 44 -5.92 -15.97 12.63
CA GLY A 44 -5.72 -16.22 11.20
C GLY A 44 -5.24 -15.01 10.38
N TYR A 45 -5.05 -13.86 11.03
CA TYR A 45 -4.47 -12.66 10.40
C TYR A 45 -2.99 -12.51 10.71
N ASN A 46 -2.22 -11.96 9.77
CA ASN A 46 -0.98 -11.24 10.04
C ASN A 46 -1.35 -9.80 10.36
N VAL A 47 -1.44 -9.47 11.65
CA VAL A 47 -1.79 -8.11 12.10
C VAL A 47 -0.54 -7.24 12.10
N ILE A 48 -0.52 -6.24 11.23
CA ILE A 48 0.58 -5.28 11.08
C ILE A 48 0.17 -4.00 11.80
N TYR A 49 0.75 -3.78 12.97
CA TYR A 49 0.58 -2.53 13.71
C TYR A 49 1.53 -1.48 13.19
N TRP A 50 1.00 -0.29 12.93
CA TRP A 50 1.79 0.84 12.48
C TRP A 50 1.49 2.08 13.33
N PRO A 51 2.50 2.66 13.99
CA PRO A 51 2.32 3.91 14.71
C PRO A 51 1.84 5.04 13.80
N ALA A 52 0.97 5.90 14.32
CA ALA A 52 0.39 6.99 13.54
C ALA A 52 1.46 7.98 13.03
N ASP A 53 2.46 8.30 13.85
CA ASP A 53 3.59 9.17 13.49
C ASP A 53 4.44 8.57 12.34
N GLN A 54 4.75 7.26 12.40
CA GLN A 54 5.46 6.58 11.31
C GLN A 54 4.63 6.48 10.04
N PHE A 55 3.31 6.30 10.16
CA PHE A 55 2.43 6.31 9.00
C PHE A 55 2.46 7.68 8.31
N VAL A 56 2.34 8.74 9.09
CA VAL A 56 2.40 10.13 8.60
C VAL A 56 3.78 10.45 8.02
N SER A 57 4.88 10.15 8.72
CA SER A 57 6.25 10.47 8.29
C SER A 57 6.60 9.74 6.98
N THR A 58 6.11 8.50 6.81
CA THR A 58 6.30 7.74 5.57
C THR A 58 5.54 8.36 4.40
N LEU A 59 4.28 8.79 4.60
CA LEU A 59 3.49 9.43 3.54
C LEU A 59 4.05 10.78 3.11
N THR A 60 4.63 11.52 4.05
CA THR A 60 5.19 12.85 3.79
C THR A 60 6.67 12.83 3.39
N GLY A 61 7.30 11.66 3.40
CA GLY A 61 8.69 11.47 2.96
C GLY A 61 9.74 11.93 3.96
N VAL A 62 9.37 12.09 5.23
CA VAL A 62 10.31 12.35 6.33
C VAL A 62 11.15 11.10 6.60
N ASP A 63 10.51 9.92 6.61
CA ASP A 63 11.18 8.63 6.70
C ASP A 63 11.30 7.97 5.33
N ASN A 64 12.37 7.20 5.12
CA ASN A 64 12.53 6.37 3.92
C ASN A 64 11.41 5.33 3.85
N GLY A 65 10.48 5.58 2.93
CA GLY A 65 9.18 4.99 2.92
C GLY A 65 9.15 3.49 2.64
N TYR A 66 8.26 2.86 3.33
CA TYR A 66 7.81 1.52 2.97
C TYR A 66 6.75 1.63 1.86
N SER A 67 7.07 1.14 0.68
CA SER A 67 6.15 1.16 -0.48
C SER A 67 4.77 0.54 -0.19
N HIS A 68 4.69 -0.36 0.79
CA HIS A 68 3.44 -0.97 1.23
C HIS A 68 2.40 0.01 1.79
N ILE A 69 2.83 1.20 2.27
CA ILE A 69 1.89 2.18 2.84
C ILE A 69 0.82 2.61 1.84
N TYR A 70 1.17 2.66 0.56
CA TYR A 70 0.22 3.05 -0.49
C TYR A 70 -0.87 1.99 -0.72
N GLN A 71 -0.62 0.71 -0.38
CA GLN A 71 -1.67 -0.31 -0.36
C GLN A 71 -2.73 -0.03 0.70
N PHE A 72 -2.35 0.66 1.77
CA PHE A 72 -3.24 0.99 2.87
C PHE A 72 -4.03 2.27 2.65
N LEU A 73 -3.56 3.14 1.76
CA LEU A 73 -4.35 4.28 1.27
C LEU A 73 -5.42 3.84 0.26
N TYR A 74 -5.12 2.81 -0.53
CA TYR A 74 -5.99 2.29 -1.59
C TYR A 74 -6.38 0.83 -1.37
N PRO A 75 -6.77 0.40 -0.15
CA PRO A 75 -7.20 -0.97 0.04
C PRO A 75 -8.54 -1.18 -0.65
N GLU A 76 -8.78 -2.41 -1.10
CA GLU A 76 -10.11 -2.79 -1.56
C GLU A 76 -11.11 -2.79 -0.41
N THR A 77 -10.66 -3.21 0.77
CA THR A 77 -11.51 -3.39 1.93
C THR A 77 -10.97 -2.64 3.15
N PHE A 78 -11.65 -1.56 3.51
CA PHE A 78 -11.60 -1.01 4.86
C PHE A 78 -12.56 -1.81 5.74
N LEU A 79 -12.10 -2.26 6.90
CA LEU A 79 -12.91 -3.09 7.80
C LEU A 79 -13.85 -2.27 8.68
N SER A 80 -13.74 -0.95 8.68
CA SER A 80 -14.57 -0.08 9.51
C SER A 80 -14.95 1.21 8.80
N ALA A 81 -15.98 1.87 9.33
CA ALA A 81 -16.49 3.17 8.86
C ALA A 81 -16.16 4.31 9.84
N GLY A 82 -15.08 4.18 10.63
CA GLY A 82 -14.66 5.24 11.57
C GLY A 82 -14.34 6.57 10.87
N GLU A 83 -14.35 7.66 11.63
CA GLU A 83 -14.15 9.02 11.12
C GLU A 83 -12.83 9.15 10.32
N VAL A 84 -11.72 8.69 10.89
CA VAL A 84 -10.41 8.71 10.22
C VAL A 84 -10.42 7.90 8.92
N THR A 85 -11.02 6.70 8.94
CA THR A 85 -11.17 5.86 7.75
C THR A 85 -12.00 6.55 6.67
N SER A 86 -13.10 7.18 7.05
CA SER A 86 -13.98 7.90 6.14
C SER A 86 -13.28 9.11 5.54
N TRP A 87 -12.53 9.84 6.34
CA TRP A 87 -11.73 10.97 5.90
C TRP A 87 -10.65 10.54 4.89
N ILE A 88 -9.90 9.47 5.17
CA ILE A 88 -8.90 8.94 4.23
C ILE A 88 -9.54 8.50 2.91
N LYS A 89 -10.67 7.80 2.95
CA LYS A 89 -11.38 7.41 1.72
C LYS A 89 -11.75 8.59 0.84
N LEU A 90 -12.13 9.71 1.46
CA LEU A 90 -12.55 10.92 0.76
C LEU A 90 -11.36 11.69 0.17
N HIS A 91 -10.24 11.78 0.90
CA HIS A 91 -9.14 12.69 0.57
C HIS A 91 -7.86 12.00 0.09
N ARG A 92 -7.85 10.68 -0.09
CA ARG A 92 -6.62 9.92 -0.47
C ARG A 92 -6.01 10.36 -1.80
N ASP A 93 -6.82 10.74 -2.78
CA ASP A 93 -6.32 11.17 -4.09
C ASP A 93 -5.68 12.57 -4.01
N GLU A 94 -6.22 13.44 -3.17
CA GLU A 94 -5.64 14.75 -2.85
C GLU A 94 -4.32 14.59 -2.08
N LEU A 95 -4.30 13.74 -1.04
CA LEU A 95 -3.09 13.41 -0.29
C LEU A 95 -1.97 12.91 -1.20
N LEU A 96 -2.31 12.04 -2.13
CA LEU A 96 -1.34 11.50 -3.06
C LEU A 96 -0.86 12.57 -4.04
N THR A 97 -1.74 13.43 -4.52
CA THR A 97 -1.40 14.55 -5.40
C THR A 97 -0.45 15.52 -4.70
N GLU A 98 -0.72 15.85 -3.44
CA GLU A 98 0.15 16.72 -2.64
C GLU A 98 1.53 16.09 -2.32
N ASN A 99 1.62 14.75 -2.26
CA ASN A 99 2.85 14.01 -1.94
C ASN A 99 3.33 13.14 -3.11
N ARG A 100 2.99 13.52 -4.35
CA ARG A 100 3.29 12.73 -5.54
C ARG A 100 4.78 12.50 -5.80
N ASP A 101 5.63 13.44 -5.39
CA ASP A 101 7.09 13.31 -5.46
C ASP A 101 7.61 12.23 -4.50
N VAL A 102 7.07 12.18 -3.28
CA VAL A 102 7.38 11.13 -2.28
C VAL A 102 6.90 9.77 -2.78
N PHE A 103 5.68 9.72 -3.28
CA PHE A 103 5.08 8.53 -3.88
C PHE A 103 5.96 7.97 -5.00
N TYR A 104 6.34 8.83 -5.95
CA TYR A 104 7.22 8.45 -7.06
C TYR A 104 8.56 7.90 -6.56
N ARG A 105 9.26 8.66 -5.72
CA ARG A 105 10.58 8.27 -5.20
C ARG A 105 10.52 6.93 -4.46
N THR A 106 9.50 6.72 -3.64
CA THR A 106 9.34 5.50 -2.85
C THR A 106 9.07 4.27 -3.72
N LEU A 107 8.09 4.34 -4.63
CA LEU A 107 7.76 3.22 -5.50
C LEU A 107 8.86 2.95 -6.53
N ARG A 108 9.47 4.00 -7.10
CA ARG A 108 10.59 3.87 -8.02
C ARG A 108 11.82 3.24 -7.34
N ALA A 109 12.16 3.66 -6.13
CA ALA A 109 13.27 3.06 -5.38
C ALA A 109 13.03 1.57 -5.13
N HIS A 110 11.81 1.18 -4.78
CA HIS A 110 11.43 -0.22 -4.63
C HIS A 110 11.56 -1.00 -5.95
N PHE A 111 11.08 -0.40 -7.05
CA PHE A 111 11.17 -0.99 -8.39
C PHE A 111 12.63 -1.25 -8.77
N LEU A 112 13.49 -0.22 -8.72
CA LEU A 112 14.91 -0.32 -9.11
C LEU A 112 15.71 -1.28 -8.24
N ASN A 113 15.44 -1.32 -6.92
CA ASN A 113 16.11 -2.25 -6.02
C ASN A 113 15.85 -3.72 -6.37
N ILE A 114 14.66 -4.05 -6.83
CA ILE A 114 14.33 -5.43 -7.22
C ILE A 114 14.75 -5.71 -8.66
N GLU A 115 14.58 -4.76 -9.56
CA GLU A 115 15.03 -4.85 -10.96
C GLU A 115 16.53 -5.16 -11.05
N SER A 116 17.37 -4.49 -10.25
CA SER A 116 18.83 -4.70 -10.24
C SER A 116 19.26 -6.13 -9.85
N LYS A 117 18.34 -6.93 -9.30
CA LYS A 117 18.57 -8.32 -8.87
C LYS A 117 17.43 -9.23 -9.33
N LEU A 118 16.85 -8.94 -10.48
CA LEU A 118 15.62 -9.58 -10.97
C LEU A 118 15.75 -11.10 -11.06
N ASP A 119 16.88 -11.61 -11.57
CA ASP A 119 17.16 -13.05 -11.68
C ASP A 119 17.16 -13.75 -10.33
N VAL A 120 17.78 -13.14 -9.31
CA VAL A 120 17.85 -13.67 -7.96
C VAL A 120 16.45 -13.68 -7.33
N TYR A 121 15.76 -12.54 -7.36
CA TYR A 121 14.44 -12.44 -6.75
C TYR A 121 13.40 -13.32 -7.45
N TYR A 122 13.49 -13.48 -8.77
CA TYR A 122 12.58 -14.36 -9.49
C TYR A 122 12.73 -15.82 -9.07
N ARG A 123 13.96 -16.27 -8.72
CA ARG A 123 14.23 -17.62 -8.24
C ARG A 123 13.85 -17.84 -6.77
N VAL A 124 14.20 -16.90 -5.88
CA VAL A 124 14.11 -17.13 -4.42
C VAL A 124 12.99 -16.36 -3.72
N ALA A 125 12.53 -15.25 -4.27
CA ALA A 125 11.56 -14.37 -3.65
C ALA A 125 10.58 -13.74 -4.67
N VAL A 126 9.97 -14.57 -5.50
CA VAL A 126 9.07 -14.17 -6.61
C VAL A 126 7.96 -13.20 -6.19
N LYS A 127 7.48 -13.27 -4.95
CA LYS A 127 6.49 -12.32 -4.40
C LYS A 127 7.00 -10.87 -4.45
N ARG A 128 8.31 -10.64 -4.25
CA ARG A 128 8.93 -9.30 -4.38
C ARG A 128 8.88 -8.78 -5.82
N VAL A 129 9.13 -9.67 -6.79
CA VAL A 129 9.02 -9.33 -8.22
C VAL A 129 7.60 -8.92 -8.57
N VAL A 130 6.60 -9.65 -8.09
CA VAL A 130 5.19 -9.31 -8.32
C VAL A 130 4.85 -7.94 -7.72
N TYR A 131 5.30 -7.64 -6.51
CA TYR A 131 5.09 -6.30 -5.92
C TYR A 131 5.80 -5.19 -6.70
N MET A 132 7.02 -5.44 -7.17
CA MET A 132 7.73 -4.50 -8.05
C MET A 132 6.92 -4.17 -9.30
N LEU A 133 6.42 -5.20 -9.99
CA LEU A 133 5.59 -5.02 -11.19
C LEU A 133 4.28 -4.27 -10.89
N CYS A 134 3.61 -4.58 -9.77
CA CYS A 134 2.43 -3.84 -9.32
C CYS A 134 2.74 -2.37 -9.13
N TYR A 135 3.83 -2.02 -8.44
CA TYR A 135 4.19 -0.63 -8.18
C TYR A 135 4.64 0.11 -9.45
N GLY A 136 5.37 -0.58 -10.33
CA GLY A 136 5.70 -0.04 -11.64
C GLY A 136 4.44 0.31 -12.45
N GLN A 137 3.48 -0.62 -12.51
CA GLN A 137 2.21 -0.38 -13.19
C GLN A 137 1.40 0.76 -12.56
N VAL A 138 1.40 0.88 -11.23
CA VAL A 138 0.72 1.98 -10.52
C VAL A 138 1.32 3.33 -10.90
N LEU A 139 2.67 3.45 -10.97
CA LEU A 139 3.35 4.67 -11.41
C LEU A 139 2.97 5.04 -12.85
N CYS A 140 3.02 4.07 -13.77
CA CYS A 140 2.62 4.28 -15.16
C CYS A 140 1.16 4.72 -15.27
N SER A 141 0.28 4.08 -14.50
CA SER A 141 -1.15 4.40 -14.48
C SER A 141 -1.43 5.81 -13.96
N TYR A 142 -0.78 6.20 -12.87
CA TYR A 142 -0.86 7.57 -12.34
C TYR A 142 -0.40 8.59 -13.37
N ALA A 143 0.74 8.33 -13.99
CA ALA A 143 1.31 9.21 -15.02
C ALA A 143 0.38 9.37 -16.24
N ASN A 144 -0.46 8.39 -16.52
CA ASN A 144 -1.47 8.44 -17.58
C ASN A 144 -2.83 8.99 -17.11
N GLY A 145 -2.91 9.54 -15.89
CA GLY A 145 -4.13 10.17 -15.35
C GLY A 145 -5.24 9.19 -14.99
N LEU A 146 -4.89 7.90 -14.79
CA LEU A 146 -5.86 6.90 -14.37
C LEU A 146 -6.14 7.00 -12.86
N ASN A 147 -7.38 6.68 -12.49
CA ASN A 147 -7.79 6.64 -11.10
C ASN A 147 -7.00 5.55 -10.33
N LEU A 148 -6.25 5.96 -9.32
CA LEU A 148 -5.39 5.09 -8.54
C LEU A 148 -6.14 4.02 -7.76
N SER A 149 -7.37 4.29 -7.32
CA SER A 149 -8.20 3.28 -6.65
C SER A 149 -8.40 2.03 -7.51
N SER A 150 -8.41 2.18 -8.85
CA SER A 150 -8.50 1.06 -9.78
C SER A 150 -7.16 0.43 -10.13
N CYS A 151 -6.04 1.16 -9.93
CA CYS A 151 -4.71 0.74 -10.37
C CYS A 151 -3.98 -0.13 -9.33
N PHE A 152 -4.24 0.08 -8.03
CA PHE A 152 -3.62 -0.72 -6.98
C PHE A 152 -4.11 -2.17 -6.96
N ARG A 153 -5.26 -2.46 -7.56
CA ARG A 153 -5.74 -3.83 -7.69
C ARG A 153 -5.57 -4.36 -9.11
N ALA A 154 -4.82 -5.41 -9.25
CA ALA A 154 -4.65 -6.11 -10.52
C ALA A 154 -5.95 -6.78 -10.96
N ARG A 155 -6.37 -6.57 -12.21
CA ARG A 155 -7.57 -7.12 -12.83
C ARG A 155 -7.28 -7.60 -14.26
N GLY A 156 -8.13 -8.50 -14.76
CA GLY A 156 -8.07 -8.97 -16.15
C GLY A 156 -6.68 -9.49 -16.53
N ALA A 157 -6.25 -9.20 -17.75
CA ALA A 157 -4.98 -9.67 -18.31
C ALA A 157 -3.74 -9.28 -17.45
N TRP A 158 -3.79 -8.14 -16.76
CA TRP A 158 -2.70 -7.76 -15.86
C TRP A 158 -2.61 -8.69 -14.64
N ARG A 159 -3.73 -9.03 -14.04
CA ARG A 159 -3.79 -10.03 -12.96
C ARG A 159 -3.24 -11.38 -13.41
N ASP A 160 -3.64 -11.83 -14.61
CA ASP A 160 -3.18 -13.10 -15.17
C ASP A 160 -1.66 -13.09 -15.41
N THR A 161 -1.13 -11.98 -15.91
CA THR A 161 0.33 -11.75 -16.03
C THR A 161 1.03 -11.90 -14.68
N LEU A 162 0.55 -11.23 -13.64
CA LEU A 162 1.15 -11.32 -12.29
C LEU A 162 1.05 -12.74 -11.70
N LEU A 163 -0.04 -13.45 -11.93
CA LEU A 163 -0.19 -14.85 -11.50
C LEU A 163 0.76 -15.79 -12.25
N ARG A 164 1.02 -15.57 -13.54
CA ARG A 164 2.06 -16.30 -14.30
C ARG A 164 3.45 -16.05 -13.71
N VAL A 165 3.77 -14.81 -13.35
CA VAL A 165 5.03 -14.49 -12.65
C VAL A 165 5.08 -15.19 -11.30
N MET A 166 4.02 -15.09 -10.49
CA MET A 166 3.93 -15.68 -9.15
C MET A 166 4.12 -17.21 -9.18
N SER A 167 3.59 -17.87 -10.20
CA SER A 167 3.72 -19.33 -10.41
C SER A 167 4.99 -19.74 -11.16
N ARG A 168 5.86 -18.77 -11.52
CA ARG A 168 7.07 -18.97 -12.33
C ARG A 168 6.79 -19.61 -13.70
N GLN A 169 5.62 -19.34 -14.26
CA GLN A 169 5.21 -19.77 -15.59
C GLN A 169 5.57 -18.76 -16.70
N MET A 170 6.06 -17.58 -16.33
CA MET A 170 6.56 -16.58 -17.27
C MET A 170 8.04 -16.89 -17.59
N PRO A 171 8.42 -17.02 -18.87
CA PRO A 171 9.83 -17.10 -19.26
C PRO A 171 10.60 -15.89 -18.76
N PHE A 172 11.87 -16.08 -18.35
CA PHE A 172 12.67 -15.02 -17.78
C PHE A 172 12.87 -13.84 -18.75
N GLU A 173 13.06 -14.14 -20.03
CA GLU A 173 13.22 -13.14 -21.09
C GLU A 173 11.94 -12.30 -21.26
N GLU A 174 10.77 -12.90 -21.15
CA GLU A 174 9.48 -12.19 -21.17
C GLU A 174 9.36 -11.27 -19.95
N LEU A 175 9.78 -11.74 -18.77
CA LEU A 175 9.81 -10.94 -17.54
C LEU A 175 10.76 -9.74 -17.67
N VAL A 176 11.97 -9.95 -18.20
CA VAL A 176 12.95 -8.87 -18.45
C VAL A 176 12.36 -7.83 -19.40
N ALA A 177 11.76 -8.27 -20.51
CA ALA A 177 11.15 -7.35 -21.48
C ALA A 177 9.98 -6.56 -20.87
N LEU A 178 9.17 -7.19 -20.03
CA LEU A 178 8.09 -6.51 -19.30
C LEU A 178 8.63 -5.45 -18.34
N THR A 179 9.65 -5.81 -17.55
CA THR A 179 10.28 -4.94 -16.57
C THR A 179 10.94 -3.73 -17.24
N SER A 180 11.67 -3.94 -18.34
CA SER A 180 12.30 -2.87 -19.11
C SER A 180 11.29 -1.88 -19.68
N ARG A 181 10.17 -2.35 -20.20
CA ARG A 181 9.09 -1.46 -20.68
C ARG A 181 8.52 -0.59 -19.57
N LEU A 182 8.27 -1.18 -18.38
CA LEU A 182 7.80 -0.41 -17.22
C LEU A 182 8.84 0.61 -16.78
N HIS A 183 10.12 0.24 -16.75
CA HIS A 183 11.22 1.15 -16.42
C HIS A 183 11.25 2.37 -17.36
N GLU A 184 11.24 2.13 -18.65
CA GLU A 184 11.24 3.21 -19.66
C GLU A 184 10.05 4.15 -19.49
N GLU A 185 8.87 3.61 -19.23
CA GLU A 185 7.66 4.43 -19.03
C GLU A 185 7.73 5.24 -17.73
N ILE A 186 8.21 4.65 -16.62
CA ILE A 186 8.45 5.33 -15.35
C ILE A 186 9.42 6.51 -15.55
N GLU A 187 10.56 6.28 -16.19
CA GLU A 187 11.57 7.33 -16.40
C GLU A 187 11.07 8.43 -17.35
N ARG A 188 10.33 8.07 -18.39
CA ARG A 188 9.74 9.04 -19.32
C ARG A 188 8.71 9.95 -18.65
N SER A 189 8.01 9.43 -17.65
CA SER A 189 6.91 10.14 -16.98
C SER A 189 7.30 10.87 -15.70
N LYS A 190 8.57 10.84 -15.29
CA LYS A 190 9.05 11.40 -14.01
C LYS A 190 8.65 12.86 -13.76
N PHE A 191 8.57 13.70 -14.82
CA PHE A 191 8.21 15.12 -14.72
C PHE A 191 6.76 15.33 -14.21
N LYS A 192 5.89 14.34 -14.31
CA LYS A 192 4.51 14.40 -13.80
C LYS A 192 4.43 14.31 -12.28
N PHE A 193 5.55 13.99 -11.63
CA PHE A 193 5.68 13.81 -10.20
C PHE A 193 6.44 14.95 -9.51
N GLU A 194 6.60 16.09 -10.17
CA GLU A 194 7.22 17.26 -9.56
C GLU A 194 6.45 17.68 -8.29
N PRO A 195 7.17 18.14 -7.25
CA PRO A 195 6.54 18.58 -6.00
C PRO A 195 5.47 19.64 -6.22
N VAL A 196 4.46 19.66 -5.35
CA VAL A 196 3.48 20.76 -5.29
C VAL A 196 3.72 21.61 -4.03
N GLU A 197 3.45 22.90 -4.14
CA GLU A 197 3.68 23.86 -3.05
C GLU A 197 2.63 23.69 -1.93
N SER A 198 1.35 23.55 -2.30
CA SER A 198 0.27 23.42 -1.32
C SER A 198 0.19 21.99 -0.79
N LYS A 199 0.18 21.86 0.54
CA LYS A 199 0.04 20.60 1.28
C LYS A 199 -1.05 20.69 2.35
N THR A 200 -2.16 21.31 2.01
CA THR A 200 -3.28 21.56 2.94
C THR A 200 -3.90 20.26 3.45
N THR A 201 -4.19 19.32 2.55
CA THR A 201 -4.78 18.02 2.91
C THR A 201 -3.80 17.19 3.74
N THR A 202 -2.50 17.28 3.42
CA THR A 202 -1.42 16.65 4.20
C THR A 202 -1.36 17.20 5.63
N ALA A 203 -1.48 18.52 5.80
CA ALA A 203 -1.47 19.14 7.14
C ALA A 203 -2.69 18.73 7.97
N ILE A 204 -3.88 18.61 7.35
CA ILE A 204 -5.09 18.13 8.02
C ILE A 204 -4.91 16.66 8.44
N MET A 205 -4.37 15.80 7.55
CA MET A 205 -4.07 14.40 7.87
C MET A 205 -3.10 14.30 9.05
N GLN A 206 -2.01 15.05 9.03
CA GLN A 206 -1.03 15.05 10.12
C GLN A 206 -1.69 15.38 11.45
N ASN A 207 -2.49 16.44 11.49
CA ASN A 207 -3.22 16.84 12.70
C ASN A 207 -4.21 15.74 13.16
N LEU A 208 -4.97 15.17 12.23
CA LEU A 208 -5.95 14.12 12.50
C LEU A 208 -5.28 12.87 13.09
N PHE A 209 -4.19 12.39 12.48
CA PHE A 209 -3.53 11.15 12.91
C PHE A 209 -2.73 11.32 14.20
N LEU A 210 -2.00 12.45 14.36
CA LEU A 210 -1.15 12.66 15.52
C LEU A 210 -1.93 13.01 16.79
N ASN A 211 -3.17 13.51 16.66
CA ASN A 211 -4.02 13.84 17.78
C ASN A 211 -5.14 12.80 18.06
N SER A 212 -5.13 11.67 17.36
CA SER A 212 -6.09 10.58 17.56
C SER A 212 -5.47 9.42 18.34
N GLU A 213 -6.23 8.86 19.28
CA GLU A 213 -5.95 7.53 19.81
C GLU A 213 -6.65 6.49 18.93
N PHE A 214 -5.97 5.39 18.63
CA PHE A 214 -6.49 4.34 17.75
C PHE A 214 -6.77 3.04 18.51
N MET A 215 -7.81 2.35 18.08
CA MET A 215 -8.17 1.03 18.62
C MET A 215 -7.12 -0.03 18.24
N SER A 216 -6.83 -0.93 19.20
CA SER A 216 -6.03 -2.14 18.94
C SER A 216 -6.85 -3.21 18.19
N TYR A 217 -6.20 -4.31 17.79
CA TYR A 217 -6.89 -5.46 17.22
C TYR A 217 -7.96 -6.04 18.18
N GLU A 218 -7.59 -6.20 19.44
CA GLU A 218 -8.47 -6.74 20.48
C GLU A 218 -9.70 -5.85 20.68
N GLU A 219 -9.50 -4.54 20.75
CA GLU A 219 -10.61 -3.58 20.89
C GLU A 219 -11.52 -3.60 19.67
N LEU A 220 -10.96 -3.72 18.45
CA LEU A 220 -11.73 -3.81 17.21
C LEU A 220 -12.52 -5.13 17.12
N ARG A 221 -11.93 -6.24 17.56
CA ARG A 221 -12.59 -7.54 17.63
C ARG A 221 -13.72 -7.54 18.66
N ASP A 222 -13.46 -7.06 19.86
CA ASP A 222 -14.42 -7.03 20.97
C ASP A 222 -15.60 -6.08 20.67
N ALA A 223 -15.38 -5.04 19.88
CA ALA A 223 -16.42 -4.16 19.35
C ALA A 223 -17.14 -4.72 18.10
N GLY A 224 -16.75 -5.90 17.59
CA GLY A 224 -17.39 -6.57 16.46
C GLY A 224 -17.01 -6.03 15.08
N TYR A 225 -15.98 -5.18 14.97
CA TYR A 225 -15.50 -4.66 13.67
C TYR A 225 -14.70 -5.69 12.90
N ILE A 226 -14.05 -6.64 13.58
CA ILE A 226 -13.23 -7.70 13.00
C ILE A 226 -13.75 -9.04 13.50
N GLN A 227 -13.87 -10.01 12.60
CA GLN A 227 -14.22 -11.39 12.92
C GLN A 227 -12.99 -12.28 12.72
N PRO A 228 -12.72 -13.26 13.62
CA PRO A 228 -11.68 -14.27 13.41
C PRO A 228 -11.85 -14.97 12.06
N LEU A 229 -10.73 -15.24 11.39
CA LEU A 229 -10.75 -16.08 10.18
C LEU A 229 -10.78 -17.55 10.63
N THR A 230 -11.86 -18.25 10.30
CA THR A 230 -12.03 -19.69 10.54
C THR A 230 -11.28 -20.52 9.50
#